data_5a096c790da233da3e3aaf03daf056b6
#
_entry.id   5a096c790da233da3e3aaf03daf056b6
#
_cell.length_a   1.000
_cell.length_b   1.000
_cell.length_c   1.000
_cell.angle_alpha   90.00
_cell.angle_beta   90.00
_cell.angle_gamma   90.00
#
_symmetry.space_group_name_H-M   'P 1'
#
loop_
_entity.id
_entity.type
_entity.pdbx_description
1 polymer ?
#
loop_
_entity_poly.entity_id
_entity_poly.type
_entity_poly.pdbx_seq_one_letter_code
_entity_poly.pdbx_strand_id
1 'polypeptide(L)'
;VTLLLAVALLVAPAPVAGAEVVAQPQAADTPAVRLDLPQLKARLAKAAGGVPDLSNTDLSGLDLAGLDFKAANLTKARLADARMAGANLFSCDLTDAVLTGADLSHANLDGTVLRRAHLDRANLQGASLFATIIEAADLRGADLSGARIIGYLRSANLSGAKLRDANAGADPGNQSMGVMRATFVGADLTGADLTGANLFKADFSHATLASAKLANADLRNAELVQADLTKADVTGAKVSKANLDEADFSGATGVARLVGLGEARNRDKAIFDAN
;
A
#
# COMPACT_ATOMS: atom_id res chain seq x y z
N VAL A 1 -16.23 -1.90 28.12
CA VAL A 1 -16.22 -0.45 27.80
C VAL A 1 -15.73 -0.34 26.38
N THR A 2 -16.68 -0.11 25.47
CA THR A 2 -16.51 -0.13 24.03
C THR A 2 -15.89 1.21 23.60
N LEU A 3 -14.67 1.21 23.09
CA LEU A 3 -14.03 2.39 22.51
C LEU A 3 -14.51 2.49 21.06
N LEU A 4 -15.49 3.36 20.79
CA LEU A 4 -15.89 3.73 19.44
C LEU A 4 -14.80 4.67 18.86
N LEU A 5 -13.98 4.16 17.94
CA LEU A 5 -13.15 5.02 17.08
C LEU A 5 -14.07 5.62 16.00
N ALA A 6 -14.44 6.88 16.17
CA ALA A 6 -15.10 7.65 15.12
C ALA A 6 -14.04 8.07 14.09
N VAL A 7 -13.96 7.35 12.96
CA VAL A 7 -13.22 7.82 11.78
C VAL A 7 -14.11 8.87 11.09
N ALA A 8 -13.84 10.15 11.35
CA ALA A 8 -14.47 11.24 10.62
C ALA A 8 -13.96 11.23 9.17
N LEU A 9 -14.85 10.93 8.24
CA LEU A 9 -14.62 11.04 6.80
C LEU A 9 -14.56 12.54 6.44
N LEU A 10 -13.37 13.15 6.43
CA LEU A 10 -13.18 14.47 5.86
C LEU A 10 -13.07 14.32 4.34
N VAL A 11 -14.17 14.59 3.64
CA VAL A 11 -14.16 14.79 2.18
C VAL A 11 -13.52 16.16 1.94
N ALA A 12 -12.28 16.18 1.46
CA ALA A 12 -11.62 17.39 1.02
C ALA A 12 -12.16 17.80 -0.37
N PRO A 13 -12.40 19.09 -0.62
CA PRO A 13 -12.80 19.58 -1.94
C PRO A 13 -11.66 19.46 -2.95
N ALA A 14 -12.01 19.30 -4.23
CA ALA A 14 -11.08 19.19 -5.35
C ALA A 14 -10.15 20.43 -5.44
N PRO A 15 -8.88 20.23 -5.88
CA PRO A 15 -7.96 21.35 -5.99
C PRO A 15 -8.38 22.31 -7.13
N VAL A 16 -8.50 23.57 -6.79
CA VAL A 16 -8.60 24.66 -7.76
C VAL A 16 -7.24 24.86 -8.41
N ALA A 17 -7.16 24.75 -9.74
CA ALA A 17 -5.94 25.02 -10.49
C ALA A 17 -5.51 26.48 -10.29
N GLY A 18 -4.25 26.72 -9.89
CA GLY A 18 -3.61 28.03 -9.97
C GLY A 18 -3.14 28.66 -8.67
N ALA A 19 -2.76 27.90 -7.64
CA ALA A 19 -1.99 28.45 -6.53
C ALA A 19 -0.52 28.05 -6.67
N GLU A 20 0.38 29.02 -6.87
CA GLU A 20 1.81 28.84 -6.68
C GLU A 20 2.04 28.25 -5.28
N VAL A 21 2.63 27.06 -5.24
CA VAL A 21 3.09 26.45 -3.99
C VAL A 21 4.29 27.28 -3.53
N VAL A 22 4.03 28.26 -2.68
CA VAL A 22 5.10 28.92 -1.92
C VAL A 22 5.69 27.82 -1.04
N ALA A 23 6.92 27.40 -1.37
CA ALA A 23 7.68 26.46 -0.56
C ALA A 23 7.78 27.02 0.86
N GLN A 24 7.06 26.39 1.79
CA GLN A 24 7.25 26.71 3.20
C GLN A 24 8.70 26.36 3.56
N PRO A 25 9.40 27.20 4.34
CA PRO A 25 10.74 26.87 4.80
C PRO A 25 10.67 25.51 5.52
N GLN A 26 11.41 24.53 5.00
CA GLN A 26 11.60 23.24 5.67
C GLN A 26 12.08 23.56 7.08
N ALA A 27 11.29 23.20 8.09
CA ALA A 27 11.73 23.24 9.47
C ALA A 27 13.08 22.53 9.51
N ALA A 28 14.14 23.24 10.00
CA ALA A 28 15.49 22.70 10.06
C ALA A 28 15.41 21.29 10.65
N ASP A 29 15.86 20.28 9.89
CA ASP A 29 15.80 18.88 10.30
C ASP A 29 16.57 18.73 11.61
N THR A 30 15.84 18.66 12.72
CA THR A 30 16.45 18.29 13.99
C THR A 30 17.13 16.92 13.79
N PRO A 31 18.43 16.76 14.05
CA PRO A 31 19.10 15.50 13.81
C PRO A 31 18.40 14.38 14.59
N ALA A 32 18.19 13.24 13.91
CA ALA A 32 17.54 12.10 14.54
C ALA A 32 18.34 11.61 15.74
N VAL A 33 17.65 11.30 16.83
CA VAL A 33 18.27 10.79 18.04
C VAL A 33 18.55 9.30 17.87
N ARG A 34 19.81 8.90 17.83
CA ARG A 34 20.20 7.48 17.79
C ARG A 34 19.86 6.81 19.11
N LEU A 35 19.13 5.70 19.05
CA LEU A 35 18.86 4.84 20.20
C LEU A 35 19.51 3.47 20.00
N ASP A 36 20.02 2.91 21.08
CA ASP A 36 20.33 1.49 21.15
C ASP A 36 19.08 0.67 21.58
N LEU A 37 19.19 -0.65 21.50
CA LEU A 37 18.07 -1.53 21.82
C LEU A 37 17.62 -1.43 23.29
N PRO A 38 18.51 -1.35 24.31
CA PRO A 38 18.13 -1.09 25.70
C PRO A 38 17.37 0.22 25.90
N GLN A 39 17.84 1.32 25.30
CA GLN A 39 17.18 2.63 25.37
C GLN A 39 15.80 2.61 24.73
N LEU A 40 15.67 1.96 23.57
CA LEU A 40 14.39 1.77 22.89
C LEU A 40 13.42 1.00 23.78
N LYS A 41 13.84 -0.17 24.30
CA LYS A 41 13.00 -1.00 25.20
C LYS A 41 12.57 -0.22 26.45
N ALA A 42 13.47 0.59 27.02
CA ALA A 42 13.14 1.44 28.16
C ALA A 42 12.08 2.51 27.80
N ARG A 43 12.14 3.11 26.60
CA ARG A 43 11.13 4.07 26.13
C ARG A 43 9.76 3.39 25.93
N LEU A 44 9.75 2.23 25.27
CA LEU A 44 8.51 1.46 25.07
C LEU A 44 7.87 1.06 26.42
N ALA A 45 8.67 0.58 27.37
CA ALA A 45 8.20 0.19 28.70
C ALA A 45 7.69 1.38 29.53
N LYS A 46 8.36 2.56 29.44
CA LYS A 46 7.98 3.76 30.18
C LYS A 46 6.66 4.36 29.73
N ALA A 47 6.24 4.08 28.49
CA ALA A 47 4.98 4.56 27.93
C ALA A 47 3.76 3.77 28.45
N ALA A 48 3.89 2.99 29.53
CA ALA A 48 2.80 2.18 30.10
C ALA A 48 1.55 3.03 30.32
N GLY A 49 0.54 2.83 29.43
CA GLY A 49 -0.73 3.57 29.42
C GLY A 49 -0.76 4.84 28.56
N GLY A 50 0.33 5.21 27.88
CA GLY A 50 0.40 6.30 26.91
C GLY A 50 0.91 5.85 25.55
N VAL A 51 1.02 6.79 24.60
CA VAL A 51 1.59 6.57 23.27
C VAL A 51 3.12 6.69 23.36
N PRO A 52 3.90 5.63 23.02
CA PRO A 52 5.36 5.74 22.98
C PRO A 52 5.76 6.77 21.91
N ASP A 53 6.52 7.81 22.30
CA ASP A 53 7.06 8.76 21.34
C ASP A 53 8.47 8.36 20.92
N LEU A 54 8.58 7.90 19.68
CA LEU A 54 9.78 7.51 18.97
C LEU A 54 9.98 8.37 17.72
N SER A 55 9.29 9.52 17.65
CA SER A 55 9.40 10.41 16.50
C SER A 55 10.85 10.90 16.35
N ASN A 56 11.27 11.05 15.08
CA ASN A 56 12.62 11.51 14.74
C ASN A 56 13.75 10.75 15.46
N THR A 57 13.56 9.44 15.70
CA THR A 57 14.62 8.57 16.25
C THR A 57 15.34 7.81 15.14
N ASP A 58 16.61 7.50 15.34
CA ASP A 58 17.37 6.63 14.46
C ASP A 58 17.50 5.23 15.09
N LEU A 59 16.83 4.29 14.47
CA LEU A 59 16.75 2.87 14.82
C LEU A 59 17.32 2.00 13.68
N SER A 60 18.02 2.61 12.71
CA SER A 60 18.51 1.94 11.51
C SER A 60 19.42 0.76 11.86
N GLY A 61 19.23 -0.35 11.16
CA GLY A 61 20.02 -1.57 11.29
C GLY A 61 19.82 -2.33 12.59
N LEU A 62 18.95 -1.89 13.50
CA LEU A 62 18.69 -2.60 14.75
C LEU A 62 17.90 -3.89 14.52
N ASP A 63 18.12 -4.85 15.42
CA ASP A 63 17.28 -6.05 15.51
C ASP A 63 16.08 -5.77 16.41
N LEU A 64 14.93 -5.57 15.75
CA LEU A 64 13.67 -5.21 16.36
C LEU A 64 12.61 -6.30 16.14
N ALA A 65 13.06 -7.52 15.75
CA ALA A 65 12.16 -8.62 15.44
C ALA A 65 11.24 -8.94 16.62
N GLY A 66 9.95 -9.10 16.33
CA GLY A 66 8.91 -9.43 17.31
C GLY A 66 8.66 -8.36 18.38
N LEU A 67 9.27 -7.17 18.30
CA LEU A 67 9.02 -6.10 19.28
C LEU A 67 7.59 -5.55 19.13
N ASP A 68 7.02 -5.14 20.25
CA ASP A 68 5.70 -4.49 20.31
C ASP A 68 5.87 -2.96 20.34
N PHE A 69 5.54 -2.34 19.21
CA PHE A 69 5.50 -0.88 19.02
C PHE A 69 4.08 -0.31 19.08
N LYS A 70 3.10 -1.13 19.36
CA LYS A 70 1.68 -0.80 19.27
C LYS A 70 1.36 0.66 19.61
N ALA A 71 0.71 1.32 18.66
CA ALA A 71 0.31 2.73 18.72
C ALA A 71 1.45 3.74 18.91
N ALA A 72 2.73 3.36 18.74
CA ALA A 72 3.85 4.29 18.86
C ALA A 72 3.80 5.38 17.79
N ASN A 73 4.22 6.58 18.17
CA ASN A 73 4.56 7.65 17.25
C ASN A 73 5.97 7.42 16.72
N LEU A 74 6.09 7.01 15.47
CA LEU A 74 7.33 6.77 14.72
C LEU A 74 7.50 7.77 13.56
N THR A 75 6.81 8.91 13.61
CA THR A 75 6.88 9.92 12.55
C THR A 75 8.32 10.35 12.33
N LYS A 76 8.76 10.36 11.04
CA LYS A 76 10.14 10.69 10.65
C LYS A 76 11.22 9.80 11.29
N ALA A 77 10.87 8.67 11.89
CA ALA A 77 11.86 7.73 12.42
C ALA A 77 12.69 7.13 11.27
N ARG A 78 13.96 6.88 11.52
CA ARG A 78 14.86 6.16 10.62
C ARG A 78 14.92 4.71 11.05
N LEU A 79 14.47 3.83 10.16
CA LEU A 79 14.37 2.39 10.34
C LEU A 79 15.02 1.67 9.14
N ALA A 80 15.90 2.36 8.40
CA ALA A 80 16.55 1.77 7.24
C ALA A 80 17.33 0.50 7.65
N ASP A 81 17.14 -0.57 6.86
CA ASP A 81 17.75 -1.88 7.08
C ASP A 81 17.48 -2.50 8.48
N ALA A 82 16.49 -1.99 9.23
CA ALA A 82 16.09 -2.56 10.52
C ALA A 82 15.43 -3.93 10.31
N ARG A 83 15.72 -4.89 11.20
CA ARG A 83 15.10 -6.20 11.20
C ARG A 83 13.86 -6.17 12.09
N MET A 84 12.69 -6.11 11.49
CA MET A 84 11.39 -5.96 12.17
C MET A 84 10.45 -7.15 11.86
N ALA A 85 11.03 -8.30 11.51
CA ALA A 85 10.23 -9.48 11.21
C ALA A 85 9.28 -9.82 12.37
N GLY A 86 7.98 -9.99 12.08
CA GLY A 86 6.96 -10.27 13.09
C GLY A 86 6.72 -9.16 14.13
N ALA A 87 7.27 -7.96 13.95
CA ALA A 87 7.03 -6.85 14.87
C ALA A 87 5.55 -6.44 14.86
N ASN A 88 5.05 -5.98 16.02
CA ASN A 88 3.72 -5.42 16.15
C ASN A 88 3.75 -3.89 16.00
N LEU A 89 3.32 -3.40 14.84
CA LEU A 89 3.20 -1.98 14.49
C LEU A 89 1.72 -1.53 14.45
N PHE A 90 0.83 -2.30 15.08
CA PHE A 90 -0.60 -2.00 15.08
C PHE A 90 -0.87 -0.55 15.51
N SER A 91 -1.60 0.18 14.65
CA SER A 91 -1.98 1.60 14.87
C SER A 91 -0.80 2.56 15.09
N CYS A 92 0.43 2.23 14.69
CA CYS A 92 1.55 3.15 14.72
C CYS A 92 1.39 4.29 13.69
N ASP A 93 1.98 5.44 13.99
CA ASP A 93 2.17 6.51 13.00
C ASP A 93 3.62 6.50 12.49
N LEU A 94 3.81 6.10 11.24
CA LEU A 94 5.07 6.05 10.51
C LEU A 94 5.12 7.11 9.39
N THR A 95 4.32 8.18 9.52
CA THR A 95 4.32 9.26 8.53
C THR A 95 5.74 9.81 8.34
N ASP A 96 6.18 9.92 7.07
CA ASP A 96 7.51 10.36 6.67
C ASP A 96 8.67 9.50 7.23
N ALA A 97 8.42 8.29 7.74
CA ALA A 97 9.47 7.41 8.25
C ALA A 97 10.29 6.79 7.10
N VAL A 98 11.56 6.47 7.38
CA VAL A 98 12.48 5.84 6.41
C VAL A 98 12.67 4.38 6.78
N LEU A 99 12.07 3.49 6.01
CA LEU A 99 12.11 2.03 6.17
C LEU A 99 12.78 1.35 4.95
N THR A 100 13.60 2.10 4.21
CA THR A 100 14.32 1.58 3.04
C THR A 100 15.06 0.29 3.40
N GLY A 101 14.79 -0.81 2.67
CA GLY A 101 15.44 -2.10 2.91
C GLY A 101 15.08 -2.80 4.23
N ALA A 102 14.16 -2.25 5.04
CA ALA A 102 13.77 -2.88 6.30
C ALA A 102 13.10 -4.25 6.09
N ASP A 103 13.32 -5.18 7.00
CA ASP A 103 12.62 -6.46 7.03
C ASP A 103 11.38 -6.38 7.94
N LEU A 104 10.22 -6.23 7.31
CA LEU A 104 8.89 -6.21 7.92
C LEU A 104 8.11 -7.51 7.65
N SER A 105 8.82 -8.59 7.30
CA SER A 105 8.16 -9.86 6.99
C SER A 105 7.30 -10.32 8.16
N HIS A 106 6.05 -10.73 7.85
CA HIS A 106 5.05 -11.16 8.83
C HIS A 106 4.71 -10.13 9.93
N ALA A 107 5.13 -8.87 9.78
CA ALA A 107 4.79 -7.83 10.74
C ALA A 107 3.28 -7.51 10.72
N ASN A 108 2.77 -7.07 11.85
CA ASN A 108 1.42 -6.54 11.97
C ASN A 108 1.43 -5.02 11.80
N LEU A 109 0.99 -4.55 10.63
CA LEU A 109 0.84 -3.13 10.29
C LEU A 109 -0.64 -2.70 10.26
N ASP A 110 -1.54 -3.47 10.86
CA ASP A 110 -2.97 -3.15 10.81
C ASP A 110 -3.26 -1.78 11.44
N GLY A 111 -4.01 -0.94 10.72
CA GLY A 111 -4.32 0.42 11.16
C GLY A 111 -3.15 1.41 11.18
N THR A 112 -1.98 1.01 10.70
CA THR A 112 -0.77 1.84 10.66
C THR A 112 -0.92 2.98 9.65
N VAL A 113 -0.39 4.15 9.96
CA VAL A 113 -0.26 5.27 9.03
C VAL A 113 1.16 5.32 8.47
N LEU A 114 1.28 5.16 7.15
CA LEU A 114 2.54 5.15 6.38
C LEU A 114 2.57 6.26 5.32
N ARG A 115 1.88 7.38 5.57
CA ARG A 115 1.85 8.48 4.60
C ARG A 115 3.27 8.97 4.28
N ARG A 116 3.60 9.02 2.97
CA ARG A 116 4.90 9.47 2.46
C ARG A 116 6.10 8.73 3.07
N ALA A 117 5.89 7.56 3.67
CA ALA A 117 6.98 6.74 4.17
C ALA A 117 7.81 6.17 3.01
N HIS A 118 9.10 5.97 3.25
CA HIS A 118 10.04 5.37 2.31
C HIS A 118 10.23 3.89 2.66
N LEU A 119 9.61 2.99 1.89
CA LEU A 119 9.68 1.53 2.02
C LEU A 119 10.34 0.89 0.79
N ASP A 120 11.11 1.67 0.01
CA ASP A 120 11.77 1.12 -1.17
C ASP A 120 12.64 -0.07 -0.78
N ARG A 121 12.50 -1.17 -1.56
CA ARG A 121 13.19 -2.46 -1.31
C ARG A 121 12.91 -3.11 0.06
N ALA A 122 11.94 -2.63 0.82
CA ALA A 122 11.55 -3.28 2.07
C ALA A 122 10.95 -4.67 1.82
N ASN A 123 11.16 -5.58 2.76
CA ASN A 123 10.55 -6.91 2.76
C ASN A 123 9.27 -6.88 3.62
N LEU A 124 8.11 -6.99 2.98
CA LEU A 124 6.78 -7.03 3.62
C LEU A 124 6.09 -8.39 3.37
N GLN A 125 6.86 -9.45 3.06
CA GLN A 125 6.29 -10.76 2.76
C GLN A 125 5.40 -11.25 3.90
N GLY A 126 4.15 -11.62 3.57
CA GLY A 126 3.19 -12.13 4.53
C GLY A 126 2.77 -11.13 5.62
N ALA A 127 3.14 -9.85 5.51
CA ALA A 127 2.72 -8.82 6.46
C ALA A 127 1.20 -8.58 6.38
N SER A 128 0.61 -8.14 7.50
CA SER A 128 -0.78 -7.68 7.54
C SER A 128 -0.83 -6.15 7.47
N LEU A 129 -1.51 -5.65 6.43
CA LEU A 129 -1.73 -4.22 6.17
C LEU A 129 -3.24 -3.93 6.09
N PHE A 130 -4.00 -4.41 7.09
CA PHE A 130 -5.44 -4.16 7.14
C PHE A 130 -5.73 -2.76 7.67
N ALA A 131 -6.60 -2.02 6.99
CA ALA A 131 -6.94 -0.63 7.31
C ALA A 131 -5.75 0.33 7.35
N THR A 132 -4.64 -0.02 6.67
CA THR A 132 -3.41 0.77 6.63
C THR A 132 -3.57 1.95 5.67
N ILE A 133 -2.98 3.10 6.02
CA ILE A 133 -2.95 4.30 5.18
C ILE A 133 -1.54 4.45 4.60
N ILE A 134 -1.38 4.15 3.30
CA ILE A 134 -0.08 4.13 2.59
C ILE A 134 -0.04 5.23 1.49
N GLU A 135 -0.78 6.29 1.69
CA GLU A 135 -0.92 7.36 0.70
C GLU A 135 0.43 8.03 0.39
N ALA A 136 0.74 8.15 -0.91
CA ALA A 136 1.95 8.77 -1.44
C ALA A 136 3.26 8.16 -0.88
N ALA A 137 3.25 6.94 -0.37
CA ALA A 137 4.45 6.24 0.09
C ALA A 137 5.26 5.68 -1.08
N ASP A 138 6.56 5.52 -0.87
CA ASP A 138 7.49 4.92 -1.82
C ASP A 138 7.74 3.45 -1.48
N LEU A 139 7.17 2.53 -2.27
CA LEU A 139 7.33 1.08 -2.13
C LEU A 139 8.07 0.47 -3.35
N ARG A 140 8.87 1.27 -4.06
CA ARG A 140 9.58 0.79 -5.25
C ARG A 140 10.41 -0.46 -4.97
N GLY A 141 10.15 -1.52 -5.73
CA GLY A 141 10.87 -2.79 -5.58
C GLY A 141 10.64 -3.50 -4.24
N ALA A 142 9.72 -3.05 -3.40
CA ALA A 142 9.35 -3.74 -2.16
C ALA A 142 8.76 -5.13 -2.44
N ASP A 143 8.92 -6.06 -1.51
CA ASP A 143 8.36 -7.39 -1.60
C ASP A 143 7.15 -7.54 -0.67
N LEU A 144 5.95 -7.52 -1.24
CA LEU A 144 4.66 -7.71 -0.55
C LEU A 144 4.04 -9.08 -0.90
N SER A 145 4.85 -10.06 -1.32
CA SER A 145 4.33 -11.36 -1.73
C SER A 145 3.59 -12.02 -0.56
N GLY A 146 2.38 -12.51 -0.83
CA GLY A 146 1.50 -13.12 0.17
C GLY A 146 1.00 -12.18 1.26
N ALA A 147 1.29 -10.87 1.20
CA ALA A 147 0.78 -9.90 2.17
C ALA A 147 -0.74 -9.72 2.07
N ARG A 148 -1.38 -9.40 3.20
CA ARG A 148 -2.78 -8.98 3.24
C ARG A 148 -2.85 -7.45 3.14
N ILE A 149 -3.31 -6.93 1.99
CA ILE A 149 -3.28 -5.50 1.66
C ILE A 149 -4.72 -4.99 1.50
N ILE A 150 -5.37 -4.62 2.59
CA ILE A 150 -6.71 -4.04 2.57
C ILE A 150 -6.62 -2.64 3.18
N GLY A 151 -6.27 -1.66 2.35
CA GLY A 151 -5.95 -0.31 2.83
C GLY A 151 -5.97 0.74 1.72
N TYR A 152 -5.47 1.92 2.05
CA TYR A 152 -5.48 3.10 1.18
C TYR A 152 -4.08 3.36 0.61
N LEU A 153 -3.83 2.93 -0.65
CA LEU A 153 -2.55 3.09 -1.36
C LEU A 153 -2.63 4.20 -2.44
N ARG A 154 -3.48 5.18 -2.22
CA ARG A 154 -3.67 6.28 -3.17
C ARG A 154 -2.33 6.96 -3.47
N SER A 155 -2.02 7.12 -4.78
CA SER A 155 -0.81 7.78 -5.26
C SER A 155 0.51 7.18 -4.71
N ALA A 156 0.50 5.96 -4.18
CA ALA A 156 1.72 5.28 -3.77
C ALA A 156 2.53 4.82 -4.99
N ASN A 157 3.85 4.79 -4.85
CA ASN A 157 4.74 4.27 -5.88
C ASN A 157 5.13 2.82 -5.55
N LEU A 158 4.58 1.87 -6.30
CA LEU A 158 4.86 0.44 -6.21
C LEU A 158 5.59 -0.08 -7.45
N SER A 159 6.28 0.81 -8.21
CA SER A 159 6.93 0.39 -9.44
C SER A 159 7.98 -0.71 -9.17
N GLY A 160 7.90 -1.79 -9.94
CA GLY A 160 8.73 -2.98 -9.77
C GLY A 160 8.50 -3.77 -8.47
N ALA A 161 7.50 -3.42 -7.67
CA ALA A 161 7.19 -4.17 -6.43
C ALA A 161 6.69 -5.59 -6.75
N LYS A 162 6.88 -6.51 -5.81
CA LYS A 162 6.38 -7.88 -5.88
C LYS A 162 5.14 -8.01 -5.00
N LEU A 163 4.02 -8.36 -5.61
CA LEU A 163 2.73 -8.59 -4.96
C LEU A 163 2.18 -9.99 -5.33
N ARG A 164 3.07 -10.95 -5.58
CA ARG A 164 2.67 -12.32 -5.96
C ARG A 164 1.81 -12.92 -4.86
N ASP A 165 0.66 -13.47 -5.26
CA ASP A 165 -0.29 -14.11 -4.34
C ASP A 165 -0.73 -13.22 -3.16
N ALA A 166 -0.54 -11.89 -3.26
CA ALA A 166 -1.02 -10.96 -2.26
C ALA A 166 -2.56 -10.97 -2.20
N ASN A 167 -3.09 -10.77 -0.99
CA ASN A 167 -4.53 -10.65 -0.78
C ASN A 167 -4.92 -9.16 -0.58
N ALA A 168 -5.28 -8.51 -1.68
CA ALA A 168 -5.78 -7.13 -1.74
C ALA A 168 -7.28 -7.07 -2.08
N GLY A 169 -7.95 -8.20 -2.05
CA GLY A 169 -9.37 -8.31 -2.33
C GLY A 169 -10.25 -7.82 -1.17
N ALA A 170 -11.48 -7.43 -1.51
CA ALA A 170 -12.45 -7.04 -0.50
C ALA A 170 -12.68 -8.14 0.55
N ASP A 171 -12.71 -7.75 1.81
CA ASP A 171 -12.99 -8.65 2.92
C ASP A 171 -14.52 -8.90 3.05
N PRO A 172 -15.02 -10.11 2.69
CA PRO A 172 -16.45 -10.41 2.81
C PRO A 172 -16.92 -10.56 4.26
N GLY A 173 -16.01 -10.76 5.21
CA GLY A 173 -16.31 -10.94 6.63
C GLY A 173 -16.63 -9.64 7.36
N ASN A 174 -16.31 -8.47 6.79
CA ASN A 174 -16.44 -7.18 7.47
C ASN A 174 -17.47 -6.25 6.80
N GLN A 175 -18.64 -6.79 6.45
CA GLN A 175 -19.68 -6.06 5.72
C GLN A 175 -20.39 -4.97 6.54
N SER A 176 -20.32 -5.00 7.86
CA SER A 176 -20.98 -4.03 8.74
C SER A 176 -20.32 -2.64 8.74
N MET A 177 -19.07 -2.54 8.27
CA MET A 177 -18.29 -1.29 8.20
C MET A 177 -18.14 -0.76 6.74
N GLY A 178 -18.92 -1.30 5.81
CA GLY A 178 -18.72 -1.06 4.38
C GLY A 178 -17.74 -2.05 3.75
N VAL A 179 -17.65 -2.05 2.42
CA VAL A 179 -16.74 -2.96 1.71
C VAL A 179 -15.31 -2.41 1.86
N MET A 180 -14.57 -2.92 2.84
CA MET A 180 -13.14 -2.63 2.92
C MET A 180 -12.41 -3.36 1.80
N ARG A 181 -11.70 -2.62 0.98
CA ARG A 181 -10.96 -3.09 -0.19
C ARG A 181 -9.65 -2.34 -0.32
N ALA A 182 -8.69 -2.90 -1.03
CA ALA A 182 -7.51 -2.16 -1.40
C ALA A 182 -7.85 -1.05 -2.41
N THR A 183 -7.29 0.14 -2.20
CA THR A 183 -7.50 1.29 -3.07
C THR A 183 -6.15 1.76 -3.61
N PHE A 184 -5.89 1.47 -4.89
CA PHE A 184 -4.67 1.85 -5.63
C PHE A 184 -4.91 3.07 -6.53
N VAL A 185 -5.88 3.90 -6.23
CA VAL A 185 -6.25 5.04 -7.08
C VAL A 185 -5.05 5.95 -7.35
N GLY A 186 -4.70 6.12 -8.63
CA GLY A 186 -3.55 6.92 -9.05
C GLY A 186 -2.19 6.39 -8.61
N ALA A 187 -2.10 5.14 -8.16
CA ALA A 187 -0.82 4.51 -7.79
C ALA A 187 0.00 4.14 -9.03
N ASP A 188 1.32 4.15 -8.90
CA ASP A 188 2.24 3.64 -9.92
C ASP A 188 2.63 2.19 -9.59
N LEU A 189 2.15 1.25 -10.41
CA LEU A 189 2.48 -0.18 -10.36
C LEU A 189 3.25 -0.61 -11.62
N THR A 190 3.95 0.31 -12.27
CA THR A 190 4.73 0.01 -13.49
C THR A 190 5.68 -1.15 -13.24
N GLY A 191 5.55 -2.21 -14.06
CA GLY A 191 6.40 -3.41 -13.96
C GLY A 191 6.22 -4.23 -12.68
N ALA A 192 5.23 -3.94 -11.83
CA ALA A 192 4.96 -4.72 -10.63
C ALA A 192 4.53 -6.15 -10.95
N ASP A 193 4.85 -7.10 -10.07
CA ASP A 193 4.46 -8.50 -10.21
C ASP A 193 3.25 -8.82 -9.30
N LEU A 194 2.05 -8.82 -9.89
CA LEU A 194 0.78 -9.16 -9.25
C LEU A 194 0.28 -10.57 -9.66
N THR A 195 1.19 -11.43 -10.10
CA THR A 195 0.83 -12.79 -10.53
C THR A 195 0.09 -13.53 -9.41
N GLY A 196 -1.09 -14.07 -9.73
CA GLY A 196 -1.91 -14.83 -8.79
C GLY A 196 -2.57 -14.01 -7.68
N ALA A 197 -2.37 -12.69 -7.63
CA ALA A 197 -2.91 -11.84 -6.57
C ALA A 197 -4.45 -11.86 -6.54
N ASN A 198 -5.03 -11.87 -5.36
CA ASN A 198 -6.44 -11.62 -5.13
C ASN A 198 -6.68 -10.10 -5.10
N LEU A 199 -7.26 -9.57 -6.17
CA LEU A 199 -7.58 -8.14 -6.36
C LEU A 199 -9.11 -7.93 -6.47
N PHE A 200 -9.90 -8.87 -5.93
CA PHE A 200 -11.35 -8.84 -5.99
C PHE A 200 -11.91 -7.54 -5.43
N LYS A 201 -12.64 -6.80 -6.25
CA LYS A 201 -13.19 -5.47 -5.92
C LYS A 201 -12.13 -4.39 -5.61
N ALA A 202 -10.85 -4.61 -5.82
CA ALA A 202 -9.84 -3.57 -5.65
C ALA A 202 -10.09 -2.39 -6.62
N ASP A 203 -9.63 -1.20 -6.22
CA ASP A 203 -9.81 0.02 -7.00
C ASP A 203 -8.48 0.50 -7.57
N PHE A 204 -8.32 0.36 -8.88
CA PHE A 204 -7.17 0.78 -9.67
C PHE A 204 -7.49 1.99 -10.56
N SER A 205 -8.55 2.75 -10.25
CA SER A 205 -8.90 3.91 -11.07
C SER A 205 -7.70 4.85 -11.22
N HIS A 206 -7.38 5.24 -12.46
CA HIS A 206 -6.24 6.09 -12.81
C HIS A 206 -4.86 5.54 -12.41
N ALA A 207 -4.75 4.26 -12.05
CA ALA A 207 -3.46 3.66 -11.72
C ALA A 207 -2.66 3.33 -12.98
N THR A 208 -1.33 3.39 -12.89
CA THR A 208 -0.41 2.93 -13.93
C THR A 208 0.01 1.49 -13.65
N LEU A 209 -0.41 0.56 -14.50
CA LEU A 209 -0.06 -0.87 -14.48
C LEU A 209 0.77 -1.24 -15.74
N ALA A 210 1.42 -0.25 -16.35
CA ALA A 210 2.22 -0.47 -17.56
C ALA A 210 3.28 -1.55 -17.34
N SER A 211 3.32 -2.54 -18.23
CA SER A 211 4.23 -3.69 -18.14
C SER A 211 4.10 -4.53 -16.84
N ALA A 212 3.04 -4.35 -16.06
CA ALA A 212 2.79 -5.17 -14.87
C ALA A 212 2.47 -6.62 -15.23
N LYS A 213 2.79 -7.55 -14.33
CA LYS A 213 2.44 -8.97 -14.48
C LYS A 213 1.18 -9.25 -13.66
N LEU A 214 0.09 -9.51 -14.35
CA LEU A 214 -1.23 -9.83 -13.79
C LEU A 214 -1.67 -11.25 -14.13
N ALA A 215 -0.73 -12.13 -14.52
CA ALA A 215 -1.08 -13.49 -14.90
C ALA A 215 -1.83 -14.19 -13.77
N ASN A 216 -3.02 -14.74 -14.09
CA ASN A 216 -3.94 -15.41 -13.16
C ASN A 216 -4.46 -14.56 -11.99
N ALA A 217 -4.28 -13.25 -11.99
CA ALA A 217 -4.81 -12.36 -10.96
C ALA A 217 -6.35 -12.37 -10.95
N ASP A 218 -6.96 -12.20 -9.79
CA ASP A 218 -8.42 -12.12 -9.64
C ASP A 218 -8.87 -10.65 -9.56
N LEU A 219 -9.20 -10.05 -10.71
CA LEU A 219 -9.70 -8.68 -10.87
C LEU A 219 -11.23 -8.62 -10.95
N ARG A 220 -11.94 -9.67 -10.56
CA ARG A 220 -13.41 -9.64 -10.63
C ARG A 220 -14.00 -8.50 -9.81
N ASN A 221 -14.93 -7.77 -10.41
CA ASN A 221 -15.54 -6.57 -9.83
C ASN A 221 -14.54 -5.44 -9.48
N ALA A 222 -13.29 -5.48 -9.93
CA ALA A 222 -12.33 -4.39 -9.75
C ALA A 222 -12.76 -3.15 -10.53
N GLU A 223 -12.36 -1.97 -10.07
CA GLU A 223 -12.47 -0.72 -10.81
C GLU A 223 -11.13 -0.47 -11.53
N LEU A 224 -11.16 -0.41 -12.86
CA LEU A 224 -10.01 -0.15 -13.73
C LEU A 224 -10.24 1.11 -14.58
N VAL A 225 -11.05 2.03 -14.06
CA VAL A 225 -11.41 3.26 -14.79
C VAL A 225 -10.16 4.06 -15.12
N GLN A 226 -9.91 4.29 -16.43
CA GLN A 226 -8.73 4.99 -16.92
C GLN A 226 -7.39 4.43 -16.41
N ALA A 227 -7.34 3.13 -16.11
CA ALA A 227 -6.10 2.46 -15.72
C ALA A 227 -5.22 2.22 -16.97
N ASP A 228 -3.93 2.46 -16.86
CA ASP A 228 -2.94 2.15 -17.90
C ASP A 228 -2.42 0.72 -17.71
N LEU A 229 -2.85 -0.22 -18.54
CA LEU A 229 -2.36 -1.61 -18.60
C LEU A 229 -1.50 -1.84 -19.85
N THR A 230 -0.92 -0.80 -20.42
CA THR A 230 -0.11 -0.93 -21.64
C THR A 230 1.03 -1.92 -21.42
N LYS A 231 1.17 -2.87 -22.38
CA LYS A 231 2.21 -3.92 -22.32
C LYS A 231 2.12 -4.84 -21.10
N ALA A 232 1.05 -4.81 -20.30
CA ALA A 232 0.88 -5.72 -19.17
C ALA A 232 0.67 -7.17 -19.62
N ASP A 233 1.08 -8.14 -18.80
CA ASP A 233 0.72 -9.54 -18.97
C ASP A 233 -0.55 -9.85 -18.18
N VAL A 234 -1.67 -9.97 -18.89
CA VAL A 234 -2.99 -10.28 -18.32
C VAL A 234 -3.42 -11.72 -18.56
N THR A 235 -2.47 -12.61 -18.88
CA THR A 235 -2.75 -14.00 -19.21
C THR A 235 -3.53 -14.71 -18.09
N GLY A 236 -4.77 -15.16 -18.40
CA GLY A 236 -5.62 -15.88 -17.44
C GLY A 236 -6.18 -15.03 -16.30
N ALA A 237 -5.96 -13.72 -16.31
CA ALA A 237 -6.56 -12.83 -15.31
C ALA A 237 -8.09 -12.87 -15.42
N LYS A 238 -8.79 -12.80 -14.28
CA LYS A 238 -10.23 -12.86 -14.18
C LYS A 238 -10.79 -11.45 -14.07
N VAL A 239 -11.60 -11.02 -15.04
CA VAL A 239 -12.15 -9.66 -15.13
C VAL A 239 -13.68 -9.61 -15.15
N SER A 240 -14.38 -10.71 -14.81
CA SER A 240 -15.84 -10.71 -14.77
C SER A 240 -16.35 -9.55 -13.90
N LYS A 241 -17.25 -8.73 -14.48
CA LYS A 241 -17.85 -7.55 -13.84
C LYS A 241 -16.84 -6.45 -13.42
N ALA A 242 -15.57 -6.54 -13.81
CA ALA A 242 -14.63 -5.43 -13.66
C ALA A 242 -15.12 -4.24 -14.51
N ASN A 243 -14.87 -3.03 -14.03
CA ASN A 243 -15.16 -1.81 -14.78
C ASN A 243 -13.94 -1.40 -15.58
N LEU A 244 -14.03 -1.47 -16.91
CA LEU A 244 -12.93 -1.19 -17.84
C LEU A 244 -13.09 0.16 -18.56
N ASP A 245 -13.85 1.10 -17.97
CA ASP A 245 -14.13 2.39 -18.60
C ASP A 245 -12.82 3.14 -18.91
N GLU A 246 -12.51 3.31 -20.20
CA GLU A 246 -11.29 3.93 -20.72
C GLU A 246 -9.97 3.26 -20.25
N ALA A 247 -10.02 1.99 -19.81
CA ALA A 247 -8.79 1.24 -19.49
C ALA A 247 -8.00 0.94 -20.76
N ASP A 248 -6.67 1.14 -20.74
CA ASP A 248 -5.78 0.96 -21.89
C ASP A 248 -5.02 -0.36 -21.80
N PHE A 249 -5.34 -1.32 -22.68
CA PHE A 249 -4.66 -2.61 -22.82
C PHE A 249 -3.74 -2.66 -24.07
N SER A 250 -3.33 -1.51 -24.62
CA SER A 250 -2.49 -1.48 -25.82
C SER A 250 -1.16 -2.21 -25.59
N GLY A 251 -0.83 -3.15 -26.47
CA GLY A 251 0.35 -3.98 -26.35
C GLY A 251 0.30 -5.01 -25.21
N ALA A 252 -0.81 -5.14 -24.51
CA ALA A 252 -0.94 -6.13 -23.44
C ALA A 252 -0.93 -7.56 -24.00
N THR A 253 -0.24 -8.45 -23.31
CA THR A 253 -0.18 -9.88 -23.67
C THR A 253 -1.25 -10.67 -22.92
N GLY A 254 -1.77 -11.72 -23.55
CA GLY A 254 -2.75 -12.61 -22.94
C GLY A 254 -4.18 -12.10 -22.93
N VAL A 255 -4.51 -11.02 -23.62
CA VAL A 255 -5.89 -10.45 -23.70
C VAL A 255 -6.91 -11.49 -24.16
N ALA A 256 -6.57 -12.31 -25.15
CA ALA A 256 -7.45 -13.41 -25.63
C ALA A 256 -7.68 -14.51 -24.56
N ARG A 257 -6.93 -14.53 -23.48
CA ARG A 257 -7.01 -15.48 -22.37
C ARG A 257 -7.63 -14.87 -21.10
N LEU A 258 -8.09 -13.63 -21.17
CA LEU A 258 -8.85 -13.00 -20.07
C LEU A 258 -10.12 -13.83 -19.78
N VAL A 259 -10.34 -14.11 -18.51
CA VAL A 259 -11.54 -14.87 -18.09
C VAL A 259 -12.64 -13.91 -17.71
N GLY A 260 -13.80 -14.04 -18.38
CA GLY A 260 -14.98 -13.23 -18.08
C GLY A 260 -14.96 -11.83 -18.70
N LEU A 261 -14.15 -11.59 -19.75
CA LEU A 261 -14.09 -10.29 -20.45
C LEU A 261 -15.46 -9.89 -21.05
N GLY A 262 -16.28 -10.87 -21.48
CA GLY A 262 -17.62 -10.60 -22.00
C GLY A 262 -18.62 -10.08 -20.95
N GLU A 263 -18.31 -10.28 -19.66
CA GLU A 263 -19.12 -9.81 -18.52
C GLU A 263 -18.59 -8.50 -17.91
N ALA A 264 -17.45 -8.01 -18.40
CA ALA A 264 -16.86 -6.77 -17.91
C ALA A 264 -17.74 -5.56 -18.30
N ARG A 265 -17.83 -4.61 -17.39
CA ARG A 265 -18.56 -3.35 -17.60
C ARG A 265 -17.71 -2.39 -18.44
N ASN A 266 -18.36 -1.60 -19.29
CA ASN A 266 -17.73 -0.59 -20.16
C ASN A 266 -16.56 -1.15 -21.02
N ARG A 267 -16.63 -2.45 -21.38
CA ARG A 267 -15.63 -3.10 -22.23
C ARG A 267 -15.47 -2.40 -23.58
N ASP A 268 -16.56 -1.88 -24.12
CA ASP A 268 -16.63 -1.19 -25.41
C ASP A 268 -15.88 0.15 -25.43
N LYS A 269 -15.57 0.69 -24.24
CA LYS A 269 -14.78 1.91 -24.08
C LYS A 269 -13.30 1.62 -23.79
N ALA A 270 -12.96 0.38 -23.40
CA ALA A 270 -11.57 -0.01 -23.19
C ALA A 270 -10.79 -0.04 -24.52
N ILE A 271 -9.51 0.30 -24.45
CA ILE A 271 -8.63 0.31 -25.61
C ILE A 271 -7.90 -1.04 -25.67
N PHE A 272 -8.04 -1.72 -26.79
CA PHE A 272 -7.34 -2.95 -27.13
C PHE A 272 -6.66 -2.78 -28.47
N ASP A 273 -5.58 -3.55 -28.73
CA ASP A 273 -4.96 -3.56 -30.05
C ASP A 273 -6.00 -3.99 -31.11
N ALA A 274 -5.91 -3.37 -32.28
CA ALA A 274 -6.70 -3.82 -33.44
C ALA A 274 -6.25 -5.25 -33.83
N ASN A 275 -7.19 -6.20 -33.90
CA ASN A 275 -6.94 -7.55 -34.42
C ASN A 275 -6.66 -7.56 -35.92
#